data_da69120a249914f1605c80ff1498a935
#
_entry.id   da69120a249914f1605c80ff1498a935
#
_cell.length_a   1.000
_cell.length_b   1.000
_cell.length_c   1.000
_cell.angle_alpha   90.00
_cell.angle_beta   90.00
_cell.angle_gamma   90.00
#
_symmetry.space_group_name_H-M   'P 1'
#
loop_
_entity.id
_entity.type
_entity.pdbx_description
1 polymer ?
#
loop_
_entity_poly.entity_id
_entity_poly.type
_entity_poly.pdbx_seq_one_letter_code
_entity_poly.pdbx_strand_id
1 'polypeptide(L)'
;MIEHQELIDAIEHTLDTVNIDGLGDKIQGKVRASYTRDDKRILITTDRVSAFDKILGLIPYKGQVLNQLSAWWFEQTKDIVANHVISVPDPNVTVAREASALPVEVVVRGYITGVTSTSLWTLYAQGERQPYGIMLPDGLQKNDPLPEPIITPTTKASQGHDERITSDDVIARGLMSHDVWRDVQAKAIAIFKRGQAIANTAGLILVDTKYEFGLIDGEVVLIDEVHTPDSSRYWTRASYDIGK
;
A
#
# COMPACT_ATOMS: atom_id res chain seq x y z
N MET A 1 -22.45 11.18 -9.95
CA MET A 1 -21.81 10.03 -10.64
C MET A 1 -21.32 10.60 -11.96
N ILE A 2 -20.09 10.33 -12.38
CA ILE A 2 -19.56 10.83 -13.66
C ILE A 2 -20.29 10.09 -14.77
N GLU A 3 -20.78 10.82 -15.77
CA GLU A 3 -21.49 10.24 -16.91
C GLU A 3 -20.51 9.57 -17.89
N HIS A 4 -20.99 8.56 -18.61
CA HIS A 4 -20.14 7.77 -19.52
C HIS A 4 -19.45 8.62 -20.58
N GLN A 5 -20.15 9.62 -21.15
CA GLN A 5 -19.58 10.52 -22.15
C GLN A 5 -18.48 11.40 -21.56
N GLU A 6 -18.66 11.88 -20.33
CA GLU A 6 -17.65 12.66 -19.61
C GLU A 6 -16.35 11.87 -19.40
N LEU A 7 -16.45 10.55 -19.13
CA LEU A 7 -15.28 9.68 -19.04
C LEU A 7 -14.57 9.51 -20.39
N ILE A 8 -15.33 9.39 -21.47
CA ILE A 8 -14.76 9.30 -22.84
C ILE A 8 -14.02 10.59 -23.18
N ASP A 9 -14.63 11.73 -22.95
CA ASP A 9 -14.04 13.05 -23.25
C ASP A 9 -12.78 13.30 -22.40
N ALA A 10 -12.73 12.77 -21.19
CA ALA A 10 -11.58 12.90 -20.30
C ALA A 10 -10.35 12.05 -20.72
N ILE A 11 -10.49 11.09 -21.65
CA ILE A 11 -9.36 10.24 -22.09
C ILE A 11 -8.24 11.10 -22.70
N GLU A 12 -8.57 12.14 -23.44
CA GLU A 12 -7.60 13.05 -24.07
C GLU A 12 -6.92 14.00 -23.05
N HIS A 13 -7.44 14.07 -21.82
CA HIS A 13 -7.00 14.97 -20.75
C HIS A 13 -6.38 14.24 -19.55
N THR A 14 -5.99 12.97 -19.73
CA THR A 14 -5.36 12.18 -18.65
C THR A 14 -4.01 12.75 -18.25
N LEU A 15 -3.75 12.75 -16.94
CA LEU A 15 -2.49 13.19 -16.35
C LEU A 15 -1.44 12.09 -16.45
N ASP A 16 -0.57 12.14 -17.44
CA ASP A 16 0.52 11.18 -17.63
C ASP A 16 1.83 11.65 -16.95
N THR A 17 2.28 12.85 -17.31
CA THR A 17 3.59 13.36 -16.89
C THR A 17 3.43 14.71 -16.22
N VAL A 18 4.17 14.91 -15.14
CA VAL A 18 4.17 16.18 -14.41
C VAL A 18 5.61 16.72 -14.39
N ASN A 19 5.78 17.95 -14.88
CA ASN A 19 7.02 18.71 -14.76
C ASN A 19 6.68 20.12 -14.29
N ILE A 20 7.05 20.45 -13.06
CA ILE A 20 6.78 21.77 -12.47
C ILE A 20 8.10 22.35 -11.99
N ASP A 21 8.50 23.46 -12.57
CA ASP A 21 9.71 24.16 -12.19
C ASP A 21 9.56 24.81 -10.81
N GLY A 22 10.65 24.80 -10.05
CA GLY A 22 10.72 25.48 -8.75
C GLY A 22 10.12 24.70 -7.56
N LEU A 23 9.63 23.46 -7.76
CA LEU A 23 9.14 22.61 -6.66
C LEU A 23 10.25 21.82 -5.95
N GLY A 24 11.50 21.90 -6.39
CA GLY A 24 12.62 21.15 -5.81
C GLY A 24 13.03 19.93 -6.64
N ASP A 25 13.72 18.97 -6.00
CA ASP A 25 14.25 17.79 -6.68
C ASP A 25 13.12 16.80 -7.02
N LYS A 26 13.02 16.46 -8.32
CA LYS A 26 12.00 15.55 -8.82
C LYS A 26 12.45 14.09 -8.79
N ILE A 27 11.60 13.24 -8.27
CA ILE A 27 11.69 11.79 -8.40
C ILE A 27 10.46 11.29 -9.18
N GLN A 28 10.70 10.61 -10.29
CA GLN A 28 9.64 10.04 -11.12
C GLN A 28 9.42 8.57 -10.75
N GLY A 29 8.27 8.27 -10.13
CA GLY A 29 7.81 6.92 -9.91
C GLY A 29 6.93 6.40 -11.06
N LYS A 30 6.43 5.16 -10.93
CA LYS A 30 5.59 4.50 -11.94
C LYS A 30 4.23 5.20 -12.10
N VAL A 31 3.58 5.55 -11.00
CA VAL A 31 2.24 6.15 -10.98
C VAL A 31 2.19 7.53 -10.33
N ARG A 32 3.31 8.00 -9.76
CA ARG A 32 3.42 9.30 -9.10
C ARG A 32 4.70 10.02 -9.51
N ALA A 33 4.66 11.35 -9.51
CA ALA A 33 5.82 12.21 -9.44
C ALA A 33 5.92 12.76 -8.01
N SER A 34 7.11 12.80 -7.44
CA SER A 34 7.33 13.46 -6.15
C SER A 34 8.41 14.53 -6.31
N TYR A 35 8.26 15.61 -5.55
CA TYR A 35 9.22 16.68 -5.46
C TYR A 35 9.61 16.85 -3.99
N THR A 36 10.88 17.01 -3.72
CA THR A 36 11.39 17.27 -2.37
C THR A 36 11.95 18.68 -2.30
N ARG A 37 11.47 19.44 -1.34
CA ARG A 37 11.95 20.79 -1.06
C ARG A 37 11.92 21.03 0.45
N ASP A 38 13.07 21.36 1.00
CA ASP A 38 13.28 21.55 2.44
C ASP A 38 12.84 20.28 3.22
N ASP A 39 11.93 20.44 4.17
CA ASP A 39 11.35 19.37 4.99
C ASP A 39 10.02 18.80 4.43
N LYS A 40 9.71 19.10 3.16
CA LYS A 40 8.45 18.74 2.53
C LYS A 40 8.64 17.86 1.31
N ARG A 41 7.71 16.94 1.14
CA ARG A 41 7.51 16.15 -0.06
C ARG A 41 6.17 16.49 -0.69
N ILE A 42 6.18 16.78 -1.98
CA ILE A 42 4.96 17.02 -2.77
C ILE A 42 4.77 15.78 -3.63
N LEU A 43 3.68 15.06 -3.40
CA LEU A 43 3.28 13.86 -4.13
C LEU A 43 2.20 14.23 -5.14
N ILE A 44 2.43 13.92 -6.42
CA ILE A 44 1.46 14.16 -7.49
C ILE A 44 1.12 12.83 -8.13
N THR A 45 -0.09 12.35 -7.89
CA THR A 45 -0.58 11.07 -8.39
C THR A 45 -1.10 11.24 -9.80
N THR A 46 -0.59 10.45 -10.74
CA THR A 46 -0.95 10.48 -12.16
C THR A 46 -2.01 9.44 -12.48
N ASP A 47 -2.56 9.51 -13.69
CA ASP A 47 -3.57 8.58 -14.19
C ASP A 47 -2.98 7.28 -14.73
N ARG A 48 -1.66 7.08 -14.60
CA ARG A 48 -0.95 5.90 -15.07
C ARG A 48 -1.39 4.65 -14.31
N VAL A 49 -1.59 3.57 -15.07
CA VAL A 49 -1.75 2.21 -14.56
C VAL A 49 -0.46 1.46 -14.76
N SER A 50 0.09 0.87 -13.72
CA SER A 50 1.28 0.04 -13.83
C SER A 50 1.02 -1.35 -13.28
N ALA A 51 1.56 -2.36 -13.97
CA ALA A 51 1.64 -3.73 -13.48
C ALA A 51 2.89 -4.40 -14.04
N PHE A 52 3.47 -5.33 -13.27
CA PHE A 52 4.70 -6.05 -13.66
C PHE A 52 5.83 -5.10 -14.09
N ASP A 53 6.00 -4.01 -13.35
CA ASP A 53 7.00 -2.95 -13.60
C ASP A 53 6.86 -2.19 -14.93
N LYS A 54 5.72 -2.32 -15.61
CA LYS A 54 5.42 -1.62 -16.85
C LYS A 54 4.21 -0.71 -16.70
N ILE A 55 4.25 0.45 -17.37
CA ILE A 55 3.09 1.31 -17.53
C ILE A 55 2.23 0.69 -18.64
N LEU A 56 0.99 0.35 -18.31
CA LEU A 56 0.06 -0.32 -19.22
C LEU A 56 -0.83 0.66 -19.99
N GLY A 57 -1.08 1.85 -19.43
CA GLY A 57 -1.94 2.85 -20.00
C GLY A 57 -2.34 3.91 -18.98
N LEU A 58 -3.34 4.73 -19.37
CA LEU A 58 -3.89 5.82 -18.57
C LEU A 58 -5.38 5.58 -18.36
N ILE A 59 -5.86 5.85 -17.15
CA ILE A 59 -7.29 5.84 -16.82
C ILE A 59 -7.69 7.23 -16.31
N PRO A 60 -8.63 7.90 -16.95
CA PRO A 60 -9.08 9.23 -16.53
C PRO A 60 -9.46 9.26 -15.04
N TYR A 61 -9.02 10.31 -14.36
CA TYR A 61 -9.30 10.55 -12.94
C TYR A 61 -8.71 9.53 -11.95
N LYS A 62 -7.96 8.51 -12.40
CA LYS A 62 -7.38 7.50 -11.52
C LYS A 62 -6.52 8.15 -10.43
N GLY A 63 -5.66 9.10 -10.80
CA GLY A 63 -4.80 9.82 -9.87
C GLY A 63 -5.59 10.55 -8.79
N GLN A 64 -6.67 11.23 -9.17
CA GLN A 64 -7.56 11.93 -8.24
C GLN A 64 -8.23 10.97 -7.26
N VAL A 65 -8.76 9.86 -7.77
CA VAL A 65 -9.43 8.83 -6.94
C VAL A 65 -8.46 8.27 -5.91
N LEU A 66 -7.27 7.87 -6.33
CA LEU A 66 -6.27 7.28 -5.44
C LEU A 66 -5.79 8.27 -4.38
N ASN A 67 -5.48 9.50 -4.78
CA ASN A 67 -4.96 10.51 -3.86
C ASN A 67 -6.01 10.92 -2.82
N GLN A 68 -7.24 11.20 -3.23
CA GLN A 68 -8.33 11.58 -2.32
C GLN A 68 -8.73 10.42 -1.40
N LEU A 69 -8.79 9.18 -1.93
CA LEU A 69 -9.09 8.00 -1.13
C LEU A 69 -7.99 7.76 -0.08
N SER A 70 -6.71 7.88 -0.46
CA SER A 70 -5.60 7.78 0.47
C SER A 70 -5.67 8.85 1.56
N ALA A 71 -5.94 10.11 1.19
CA ALA A 71 -6.09 11.21 2.15
C ALA A 71 -7.22 10.94 3.16
N TRP A 72 -8.36 10.43 2.67
CA TRP A 72 -9.46 10.03 3.54
C TRP A 72 -9.07 8.91 4.51
N TRP A 73 -8.33 7.89 4.05
CA TRP A 73 -7.86 6.80 4.90
C TRP A 73 -6.83 7.26 5.93
N PHE A 74 -5.93 8.18 5.59
CA PHE A 74 -5.02 8.79 6.56
C PHE A 74 -5.79 9.44 7.71
N GLU A 75 -6.89 10.11 7.41
CA GLU A 75 -7.76 10.72 8.43
C GLU A 75 -8.47 9.66 9.29
N GLN A 76 -8.92 8.53 8.68
CA GLN A 76 -9.58 7.43 9.41
C GLN A 76 -8.64 6.62 10.33
N THR A 77 -7.33 6.81 10.19
CA THR A 77 -6.31 6.03 10.93
C THR A 77 -5.38 6.88 11.78
N LYS A 78 -5.55 8.20 11.81
CA LYS A 78 -4.67 9.13 12.52
C LYS A 78 -4.63 8.96 14.03
N ASP A 79 -5.65 8.35 14.63
CA ASP A 79 -5.70 7.99 16.05
C ASP A 79 -4.89 6.74 16.39
N ILE A 80 -4.49 5.95 15.37
CA ILE A 80 -3.67 4.74 15.52
C ILE A 80 -2.19 5.07 15.29
N VAL A 81 -1.90 5.85 14.26
CA VAL A 81 -0.55 6.23 13.87
C VAL A 81 -0.53 7.62 13.27
N ALA A 82 0.46 8.42 13.65
CA ALA A 82 0.72 9.68 12.95
C ALA A 82 1.06 9.41 11.47
N ASN A 83 0.74 10.35 10.61
CA ASN A 83 1.07 10.27 9.20
C ASN A 83 1.79 11.51 8.70
N HIS A 84 2.31 11.45 7.49
CA HIS A 84 3.12 12.52 6.92
C HIS A 84 2.31 13.65 6.27
N VAL A 85 1.00 13.52 6.11
CA VAL A 85 0.16 14.47 5.35
C VAL A 85 0.07 15.81 6.06
N ILE A 86 0.35 16.89 5.34
CA ILE A 86 0.16 18.28 5.78
C ILE A 86 -1.14 18.81 5.17
N SER A 87 -1.32 18.67 3.86
CA SER A 87 -2.49 19.16 3.14
C SER A 87 -2.70 18.47 1.80
N VAL A 88 -3.91 18.59 1.27
CA VAL A 88 -4.30 18.09 -0.07
C VAL A 88 -4.85 19.28 -0.85
N PRO A 89 -3.97 20.11 -1.44
CA PRO A 89 -4.38 21.34 -2.10
C PRO A 89 -5.08 21.15 -3.44
N ASP A 90 -4.94 19.96 -4.04
CA ASP A 90 -5.53 19.57 -5.32
C ASP A 90 -5.91 18.09 -5.29
N PRO A 91 -6.94 17.64 -6.00
CA PRO A 91 -7.34 16.23 -6.03
C PRO A 91 -6.22 15.24 -6.34
N ASN A 92 -5.21 15.65 -7.12
CA ASN A 92 -4.05 14.82 -7.45
C ASN A 92 -2.84 15.03 -6.53
N VAL A 93 -2.85 16.05 -5.66
CA VAL A 93 -1.67 16.53 -4.95
C VAL A 93 -1.79 16.36 -3.44
N THR A 94 -0.81 15.71 -2.85
CA THR A 94 -0.60 15.68 -1.40
C THR A 94 0.71 16.39 -1.06
N VAL A 95 0.65 17.38 -0.17
CA VAL A 95 1.82 17.97 0.49
C VAL A 95 2.03 17.24 1.81
N ALA A 96 3.22 16.70 2.00
CA ALA A 96 3.59 15.89 3.15
C ALA A 96 4.88 16.40 3.80
N ARG A 97 5.12 16.04 5.05
CA ARG A 97 6.44 16.16 5.67
C ARG A 97 7.39 15.15 5.02
N GLU A 98 8.64 15.54 4.81
CA GLU A 98 9.67 14.59 4.40
C GLU A 98 9.95 13.61 5.54
N ALA A 99 9.89 12.33 5.25
CA ALA A 99 10.15 11.27 6.20
C ALA A 99 11.33 10.43 5.76
N SER A 100 12.15 9.98 6.71
CA SER A 100 13.16 8.95 6.43
C SER A 100 12.45 7.61 6.25
N ALA A 101 12.23 7.19 5.00
CA ALA A 101 11.52 5.96 4.68
C ALA A 101 12.23 4.74 5.28
N LEU A 102 11.47 3.86 5.93
CA LEU A 102 11.98 2.58 6.42
C LEU A 102 12.16 1.59 5.25
N PRO A 103 13.21 0.77 5.25
CA PRO A 103 13.62 -0.05 4.10
C PRO A 103 12.83 -1.37 3.96
N VAL A 104 11.63 -1.43 4.52
CA VAL A 104 10.77 -2.62 4.50
C VAL A 104 9.36 -2.22 4.07
N GLU A 105 8.81 -2.93 3.10
CA GLU A 105 7.39 -2.88 2.79
C GLU A 105 6.63 -3.84 3.72
N VAL A 106 5.58 -3.36 4.34
CA VAL A 106 4.81 -4.10 5.34
C VAL A 106 3.51 -4.58 4.72
N VAL A 107 3.52 -5.80 4.17
CA VAL A 107 2.33 -6.40 3.60
C VAL A 107 1.55 -7.12 4.69
N VAL A 108 0.32 -6.69 4.94
CA VAL A 108 -0.60 -7.33 5.90
C VAL A 108 -1.64 -8.13 5.14
N ARG A 109 -1.85 -9.38 5.55
CA ARG A 109 -2.78 -10.31 4.89
C ARG A 109 -3.80 -10.83 5.89
N GLY A 110 -5.08 -10.70 5.52
CA GLY A 110 -6.20 -11.31 6.25
C GLY A 110 -6.70 -12.61 5.64
N TYR A 111 -6.22 -12.94 4.43
CA TYR A 111 -6.67 -14.10 3.66
C TYR A 111 -5.50 -14.80 2.97
N ILE A 112 -5.60 -16.13 2.82
CA ILE A 112 -4.62 -16.91 2.08
C ILE A 112 -4.97 -16.90 0.59
N THR A 113 -4.33 -16.03 -0.18
CA THR A 113 -4.63 -15.82 -1.61
C THR A 113 -3.39 -15.44 -2.42
N GLY A 114 -3.59 -15.18 -3.70
CA GLY A 114 -2.58 -14.76 -4.66
C GLY A 114 -2.19 -15.86 -5.65
N VAL A 115 -1.50 -15.44 -6.73
CA VAL A 115 -1.12 -16.32 -7.86
C VAL A 115 0.34 -16.15 -8.28
N THR A 116 1.06 -15.19 -7.71
CA THR A 116 2.49 -15.00 -7.97
C THR A 116 3.32 -16.04 -7.19
N SER A 117 4.56 -16.27 -7.60
CA SER A 117 5.47 -17.22 -6.94
C SER A 117 5.73 -16.93 -5.46
N THR A 118 5.59 -15.67 -5.03
CA THR A 118 5.79 -15.23 -3.65
C THR A 118 4.48 -15.07 -2.88
N SER A 119 3.33 -15.34 -3.50
CA SER A 119 2.04 -15.20 -2.83
C SER A 119 1.81 -16.32 -1.81
N LEU A 120 1.10 -15.98 -0.74
CA LEU A 120 0.89 -16.88 0.39
C LEU A 120 0.22 -18.20 -0.03
N TRP A 121 -0.81 -18.12 -0.90
CA TRP A 121 -1.48 -19.31 -1.41
C TRP A 121 -0.55 -20.20 -2.25
N THR A 122 0.24 -19.61 -3.16
CA THR A 122 1.14 -20.40 -4.01
C THR A 122 2.16 -21.18 -3.18
N LEU A 123 2.76 -20.54 -2.18
CA LEU A 123 3.71 -21.19 -1.27
C LEU A 123 3.03 -22.32 -0.48
N TYR A 124 1.86 -22.06 0.07
CA TYR A 124 1.10 -23.05 0.84
C TYR A 124 0.68 -24.25 -0.03
N ALA A 125 0.20 -24.02 -1.24
CA ALA A 125 -0.20 -25.08 -2.19
C ALA A 125 1.00 -25.94 -2.64
N GLN A 126 2.22 -25.39 -2.61
CA GLN A 126 3.47 -26.12 -2.86
C GLN A 126 3.97 -26.90 -1.63
N GLY A 127 3.26 -26.85 -0.51
CA GLY A 127 3.59 -27.59 0.71
C GLY A 127 4.36 -26.77 1.75
N GLU A 128 4.69 -25.51 1.50
CA GLU A 128 5.34 -24.64 2.50
C GLU A 128 4.33 -24.29 3.60
N ARG A 129 4.54 -24.83 4.80
CA ARG A 129 3.66 -24.61 5.96
C ARG A 129 4.14 -23.47 6.86
N GLN A 130 5.33 -22.95 6.61
CA GLN A 130 5.93 -21.86 7.39
C GLN A 130 6.46 -20.73 6.47
N PRO A 131 5.63 -20.22 5.52
CA PRO A 131 6.05 -19.11 4.68
C PRO A 131 6.29 -17.86 5.54
N TYR A 132 7.30 -17.08 5.22
CA TYR A 132 7.70 -15.89 5.97
C TYR A 132 8.01 -16.15 7.46
N GLY A 133 8.35 -17.42 7.84
CA GLY A 133 8.56 -17.81 9.22
C GLY A 133 7.28 -17.98 10.04
N ILE A 134 6.10 -17.88 9.43
CA ILE A 134 4.80 -17.94 10.12
C ILE A 134 4.16 -19.30 9.90
N MET A 135 3.90 -20.04 10.99
CA MET A 135 3.22 -21.34 10.91
C MET A 135 1.75 -21.15 10.50
N LEU A 136 1.38 -21.73 9.40
CA LEU A 136 -0.01 -21.78 8.93
C LEU A 136 -0.66 -23.13 9.29
N PRO A 137 -1.94 -23.14 9.68
CA PRO A 137 -2.66 -24.37 9.94
C PRO A 137 -2.82 -25.22 8.68
N ASP A 138 -2.94 -26.55 8.87
CA ASP A 138 -3.29 -27.46 7.78
C ASP A 138 -4.75 -27.29 7.33
N GLY A 139 -5.02 -27.68 6.09
CA GLY A 139 -6.38 -27.73 5.54
C GLY A 139 -6.91 -26.41 4.99
N LEU A 140 -6.11 -25.33 4.97
CA LEU A 140 -6.52 -24.07 4.34
C LEU A 140 -6.74 -24.25 2.85
N GLN A 141 -7.80 -23.63 2.34
CA GLN A 141 -8.12 -23.53 0.93
C GLN A 141 -7.80 -22.14 0.40
N LYS A 142 -7.70 -22.03 -0.92
CA LYS A 142 -7.49 -20.72 -1.54
C LYS A 142 -8.62 -19.77 -1.15
N ASN A 143 -8.24 -18.56 -0.80
CA ASN A 143 -9.13 -17.49 -0.35
C ASN A 143 -9.75 -17.67 1.03
N ASP A 144 -9.36 -18.67 1.81
CA ASP A 144 -9.79 -18.76 3.20
C ASP A 144 -9.33 -17.56 4.02
N PRO A 145 -10.14 -17.11 5.00
CA PRO A 145 -9.67 -16.16 5.99
C PRO A 145 -8.57 -16.81 6.85
N LEU A 146 -7.55 -16.03 7.17
CA LEU A 146 -6.58 -16.43 8.18
C LEU A 146 -7.18 -16.26 9.58
N PRO A 147 -6.77 -17.08 10.57
CA PRO A 147 -7.26 -16.94 11.96
C PRO A 147 -7.03 -15.54 12.53
N GLU A 148 -5.88 -14.94 12.21
CA GLU A 148 -5.53 -13.55 12.50
C GLU A 148 -4.78 -12.97 11.29
N PRO A 149 -4.85 -11.64 11.08
CA PRO A 149 -4.02 -11.00 10.07
C PRO A 149 -2.53 -11.20 10.34
N ILE A 150 -1.77 -11.53 9.31
CA ILE A 150 -0.33 -11.75 9.39
C ILE A 150 0.45 -10.71 8.59
N ILE A 151 1.70 -10.47 9.01
CA ILE A 151 2.62 -9.58 8.29
C ILE A 151 3.62 -10.43 7.50
N THR A 152 3.71 -10.17 6.21
CA THR A 152 4.64 -10.82 5.28
C THR A 152 5.54 -9.74 4.67
N PRO A 153 6.64 -9.36 5.33
CA PRO A 153 7.46 -8.24 4.92
C PRO A 153 8.26 -8.55 3.66
N THR A 154 8.55 -7.50 2.88
CA THR A 154 9.50 -7.54 1.78
C THR A 154 10.52 -6.41 1.92
N THR A 155 11.69 -6.58 1.35
CA THR A 155 12.62 -5.45 1.22
C THR A 155 12.05 -4.42 0.27
N LYS A 156 12.43 -3.16 0.44
CA LYS A 156 12.18 -2.10 -0.53
C LYS A 156 13.43 -1.98 -1.40
N ALA A 157 13.47 -2.74 -2.50
CA ALA A 157 14.62 -2.75 -3.38
C ALA A 157 14.76 -1.41 -4.12
N SER A 158 15.97 -0.83 -4.10
CA SER A 158 16.30 0.33 -4.94
C SER A 158 16.50 -0.07 -6.41
N GLN A 159 16.85 -1.32 -6.66
CA GLN A 159 16.98 -1.92 -8.00
C GLN A 159 16.57 -3.40 -7.94
N GLY A 160 15.89 -3.89 -8.97
CA GLY A 160 15.42 -5.29 -9.05
C GLY A 160 14.04 -5.50 -8.45
N HIS A 161 13.80 -6.70 -7.92
CA HIS A 161 12.53 -7.05 -7.29
C HIS A 161 12.65 -7.08 -5.77
N ASP A 162 11.55 -6.74 -5.08
CA ASP A 162 11.46 -6.84 -3.64
C ASP A 162 11.64 -8.30 -3.21
N GLU A 163 12.52 -8.50 -2.21
CA GLU A 163 12.85 -9.81 -1.67
C GLU A 163 11.91 -10.15 -0.52
N ARG A 164 11.41 -11.39 -0.50
CA ARG A 164 10.70 -11.96 0.63
C ARG A 164 11.65 -12.10 1.82
N ILE A 165 11.28 -11.54 2.96
CA ILE A 165 12.03 -11.66 4.22
C ILE A 165 11.10 -12.07 5.37
N THR A 166 11.69 -12.56 6.45
CA THR A 166 10.98 -12.85 7.69
C THR A 166 11.07 -11.66 8.66
N SER A 167 10.25 -11.66 9.72
CA SER A 167 10.39 -10.68 10.80
C SER A 167 11.77 -10.74 11.47
N ASP A 168 12.34 -11.94 11.58
CA ASP A 168 13.68 -12.13 12.16
C ASP A 168 14.76 -11.56 11.23
N ASP A 169 14.59 -11.71 9.90
CA ASP A 169 15.50 -11.11 8.92
C ASP A 169 15.54 -9.58 9.00
N VAL A 170 14.40 -8.93 9.30
CA VAL A 170 14.36 -7.46 9.46
C VAL A 170 15.35 -7.01 10.52
N ILE A 171 15.43 -7.73 11.62
CA ILE A 171 16.34 -7.43 12.74
C ILE A 171 17.77 -7.93 12.43
N ALA A 172 17.91 -9.17 11.99
CA ALA A 172 19.20 -9.80 11.74
C ALA A 172 20.02 -9.08 10.67
N ARG A 173 19.36 -8.53 9.64
CA ARG A 173 19.98 -7.73 8.58
C ARG A 173 20.19 -6.25 8.97
N GLY A 174 19.78 -5.84 10.17
CA GLY A 174 19.89 -4.45 10.63
C GLY A 174 19.02 -3.46 9.88
N LEU A 175 17.92 -3.91 9.26
CA LEU A 175 17.00 -3.04 8.51
C LEU A 175 16.23 -2.11 9.45
N MET A 176 15.88 -2.60 10.65
CA MET A 176 15.26 -1.84 11.73
C MET A 176 15.76 -2.35 13.08
N SER A 177 15.69 -1.50 14.11
CA SER A 177 15.84 -1.98 15.49
C SER A 177 14.62 -2.81 15.90
N HIS A 178 14.80 -3.68 16.89
CA HIS A 178 13.72 -4.51 17.44
C HIS A 178 12.50 -3.67 17.88
N ASP A 179 12.74 -2.54 18.54
CA ASP A 179 11.66 -1.70 19.06
C ASP A 179 10.90 -0.99 17.93
N VAL A 180 11.61 -0.46 16.92
CA VAL A 180 10.97 0.15 15.74
C VAL A 180 10.15 -0.89 14.98
N TRP A 181 10.70 -2.09 14.75
CA TRP A 181 9.98 -3.14 14.03
C TRP A 181 8.73 -3.60 14.77
N ARG A 182 8.82 -3.77 16.08
CA ARG A 182 7.66 -4.12 16.91
C ARG A 182 6.57 -3.05 16.86
N ASP A 183 6.94 -1.78 16.91
CA ASP A 183 5.98 -0.65 16.81
C ASP A 183 5.31 -0.61 15.42
N VAL A 184 6.10 -0.76 14.35
CA VAL A 184 5.60 -0.86 12.96
C VAL A 184 4.59 -2.01 12.82
N GLN A 185 4.92 -3.20 13.32
CA GLN A 185 4.02 -4.36 13.26
C GLN A 185 2.70 -4.11 14.00
N ALA A 186 2.76 -3.57 15.20
CA ALA A 186 1.56 -3.26 15.99
C ALA A 186 0.66 -2.25 15.28
N LYS A 187 1.24 -1.17 14.75
CA LYS A 187 0.54 -0.14 13.99
C LYS A 187 -0.07 -0.71 12.70
N ALA A 188 0.68 -1.49 11.92
CA ALA A 188 0.22 -2.10 10.67
C ALA A 188 -1.01 -3.00 10.89
N ILE A 189 -0.98 -3.87 11.90
CA ILE A 189 -2.12 -4.74 12.24
C ILE A 189 -3.32 -3.90 12.70
N ALA A 190 -3.11 -2.87 13.52
CA ALA A 190 -4.21 -2.02 14.00
C ALA A 190 -4.88 -1.24 12.85
N ILE A 191 -4.08 -0.66 11.93
CA ILE A 191 -4.58 0.02 10.73
C ILE A 191 -5.37 -0.96 9.85
N PHE A 192 -4.84 -2.17 9.64
CA PHE A 192 -5.50 -3.19 8.83
C PHE A 192 -6.85 -3.60 9.41
N LYS A 193 -6.93 -3.88 10.71
CA LYS A 193 -8.18 -4.21 11.40
C LYS A 193 -9.20 -3.05 11.31
N ARG A 194 -8.76 -1.79 11.44
CA ARG A 194 -9.61 -0.61 11.19
C ARG A 194 -10.12 -0.58 9.75
N GLY A 195 -9.24 -0.83 8.78
CA GLY A 195 -9.58 -0.91 7.35
C GLY A 195 -10.60 -1.99 7.06
N GLN A 196 -10.43 -3.19 7.63
CA GLN A 196 -11.41 -4.28 7.50
C GLN A 196 -12.78 -3.90 8.09
N ALA A 197 -12.80 -3.28 9.27
CA ALA A 197 -14.05 -2.86 9.90
C ALA A 197 -14.81 -1.85 9.04
N ILE A 198 -14.13 -0.84 8.51
CA ILE A 198 -14.74 0.19 7.65
C ILE A 198 -15.18 -0.41 6.30
N ALA A 199 -14.30 -1.16 5.62
CA ALA A 199 -14.63 -1.81 4.34
C ALA A 199 -15.87 -2.70 4.46
N ASN A 200 -16.00 -3.42 5.58
CA ASN A 200 -17.13 -4.28 5.85
C ASN A 200 -18.48 -3.52 5.88
N THR A 201 -18.50 -2.28 6.37
CA THR A 201 -19.73 -1.45 6.37
C THR A 201 -20.19 -1.10 4.95
N ALA A 202 -19.27 -1.09 3.98
CA ALA A 202 -19.53 -0.86 2.57
C ALA A 202 -19.75 -2.16 1.77
N GLY A 203 -19.88 -3.32 2.43
CA GLY A 203 -20.02 -4.62 1.76
C GLY A 203 -18.74 -5.10 1.05
N LEU A 204 -17.59 -4.57 1.44
CA LEU A 204 -16.28 -4.95 0.92
C LEU A 204 -15.48 -5.76 1.95
N ILE A 205 -14.58 -6.58 1.45
CA ILE A 205 -13.60 -7.33 2.22
C ILE A 205 -12.22 -6.75 1.88
N LEU A 206 -11.53 -6.15 2.85
CA LEU A 206 -10.12 -5.84 2.71
C LEU A 206 -9.31 -7.11 2.93
N VAL A 207 -8.72 -7.60 1.85
CA VAL A 207 -8.05 -8.91 1.77
C VAL A 207 -6.61 -8.83 2.25
N ASP A 208 -5.87 -7.94 1.65
CA ASP A 208 -4.49 -7.60 1.99
C ASP A 208 -4.16 -6.17 1.55
N THR A 209 -3.07 -5.66 2.08
CA THR A 209 -2.58 -4.33 1.78
C THR A 209 -1.08 -4.24 2.02
N LYS A 210 -0.43 -3.30 1.35
CA LYS A 210 0.95 -2.90 1.56
C LYS A 210 0.99 -1.54 2.24
N TYR A 211 1.73 -1.44 3.34
CA TYR A 211 2.04 -0.18 4.01
C TYR A 211 3.50 0.17 3.88
N GLU A 212 3.76 1.46 3.84
CA GLU A 212 5.09 2.03 3.98
C GLU A 212 5.14 2.92 5.22
N PHE A 213 6.21 2.81 5.98
CA PHE A 213 6.45 3.62 7.16
C PHE A 213 7.75 4.41 7.00
N GLY A 214 7.86 5.49 7.74
CA GLY A 214 9.05 6.30 7.83
C GLY A 214 9.24 6.85 9.23
N LEU A 215 10.34 7.54 9.45
CA LEU A 215 10.62 8.25 10.68
C LEU A 215 10.57 9.75 10.43
N ILE A 216 9.87 10.47 11.30
CA ILE A 216 9.89 11.93 11.42
C ILE A 216 10.16 12.25 12.86
N ASP A 217 11.23 12.99 13.15
CA ASP A 217 11.67 13.33 14.51
C ASP A 217 11.86 12.09 15.43
N GLY A 218 12.24 10.95 14.84
CA GLY A 218 12.42 9.67 15.53
C GLY A 218 11.15 8.86 15.75
N GLU A 219 9.98 9.40 15.40
CA GLU A 219 8.69 8.75 15.55
C GLU A 219 8.30 7.97 14.28
N VAL A 220 7.73 6.79 14.44
CA VAL A 220 7.21 5.99 13.32
C VAL A 220 5.91 6.61 12.81
N VAL A 221 5.91 6.99 11.53
CA VAL A 221 4.77 7.58 10.82
C VAL A 221 4.39 6.73 9.60
N LEU A 222 3.10 6.72 9.27
CA LEU A 222 2.59 6.10 8.05
C LEU A 222 2.81 7.06 6.87
N ILE A 223 3.36 6.55 5.78
CA ILE A 223 3.69 7.32 4.59
C ILE A 223 3.11 6.67 3.34
N ASP A 224 3.31 7.29 2.20
CA ASP A 224 2.95 6.84 0.86
C ASP A 224 1.44 6.86 0.62
N GLU A 225 0.76 5.73 0.66
CA GLU A 225 -0.68 5.61 0.46
C GLU A 225 -1.29 4.56 1.40
N VAL A 226 -2.60 4.67 1.64
CA VAL A 226 -3.33 3.78 2.55
C VAL A 226 -4.58 3.26 1.88
N HIS A 227 -4.74 1.94 1.85
CA HIS A 227 -5.96 1.23 1.46
C HIS A 227 -6.55 1.64 0.10
N THR A 228 -5.71 2.14 -0.82
CA THR A 228 -6.13 2.41 -2.18
C THR A 228 -6.23 1.10 -2.99
N PRO A 229 -6.97 1.06 -4.10
CA PRO A 229 -6.98 -0.11 -4.99
C PRO A 229 -5.61 -0.46 -5.60
N ASP A 230 -4.64 0.47 -5.60
CA ASP A 230 -3.28 0.19 -6.07
C ASP A 230 -2.42 -0.48 -4.99
N SER A 231 -2.64 -0.17 -3.71
CA SER A 231 -1.91 -0.76 -2.57
C SER A 231 -2.62 -1.93 -1.90
N SER A 232 -3.90 -2.16 -2.22
CA SER A 232 -4.77 -3.09 -1.49
C SER A 232 -5.63 -3.91 -2.40
N ARG A 233 -5.95 -5.12 -1.96
CA ARG A 233 -6.92 -6.00 -2.60
C ARG A 233 -8.24 -5.96 -1.86
N TYR A 234 -9.32 -5.76 -2.61
CA TYR A 234 -10.67 -5.82 -2.10
C TYR A 234 -11.48 -6.87 -2.84
N TRP A 235 -12.34 -7.57 -2.12
CA TRP A 235 -13.41 -8.37 -2.70
C TRP A 235 -14.76 -7.79 -2.31
N THR A 236 -15.77 -7.98 -3.16
CA THR A 236 -17.15 -7.71 -2.76
C THR A 236 -17.66 -8.89 -1.92
N ARG A 237 -18.25 -8.59 -0.78
CA ARG A 237 -18.78 -9.63 0.13
C ARG A 237 -19.81 -10.51 -0.55
N ALA A 238 -20.66 -9.91 -1.43
CA ALA A 238 -21.70 -10.63 -2.14
C ALA A 238 -21.18 -11.68 -3.12
N SER A 239 -19.96 -11.49 -3.65
CA SER A 239 -19.33 -12.43 -4.59
C SER A 239 -18.17 -13.22 -3.98
N TYR A 240 -17.90 -13.04 -2.68
CA TYR A 240 -16.85 -13.79 -2.01
C TYR A 240 -17.24 -15.26 -1.94
N ASP A 241 -16.35 -16.10 -2.43
CA ASP A 241 -16.51 -17.54 -2.46
C ASP A 241 -15.19 -18.19 -2.00
N ILE A 242 -15.31 -19.04 -1.00
CA ILE A 242 -14.18 -19.80 -0.48
C ILE A 242 -13.80 -20.87 -1.49
N GLY A 243 -12.52 -20.97 -1.80
CA GLY A 243 -11.98 -21.97 -2.72
C GLY A 243 -11.91 -21.57 -4.20
N LYS A 244 -12.25 -20.32 -4.55
CA LYS A 244 -12.10 -19.77 -5.91
C LYS A 244 -10.76 -19.11 -6.20
#